data_6b2d2d75d6e67c823f48372a9667172f
#
_entry.id   6b2d2d75d6e67c823f48372a9667172f
#
_cell.length_a   1.000
_cell.length_b   1.000
_cell.length_c   1.000
_cell.angle_alpha   90.00
_cell.angle_beta   90.00
_cell.angle_gamma   90.00
#
_symmetry.space_group_name_H-M   'P 1'
#
loop_
_entity.id
_entity.type
_entity.pdbx_description
1 polymer ?
#
loop_
_entity_poly.entity_id
_entity_poly.type
_entity_poly.pdbx_seq_one_letter_code
_entity_poly.pdbx_strand_id
1 'polypeptide(L)'
;MSFSIKNNQINGSDSVYFIGEVGINHNGDLELAKKIILEAKKAGFSAVKFQKRNPELSTPESMKSKLRETPWGEMTYLEYKYKIEFGKKEYDEISKYCKELEIDWFASCWDLDSLDFLLNYEPPVLKIASAKITDKVLLESHASSGLPIIMSTGMSTMDEIDKAYEILKNNPLAILHTTSTYPCPPEELNLNMIETLSEIYPENPI
;
A
#
# COMPACT_ATOMS: atom_id res chain seq x y z
N MET A 1 20.19 -6.37 5.11
CA MET A 1 19.94 -7.06 3.82
C MET A 1 19.76 -6.00 2.73
N SER A 2 20.13 -6.25 1.47
CA SER A 2 19.82 -5.31 0.41
C SER A 2 18.32 -5.38 0.08
N PHE A 3 17.63 -4.23 0.06
CA PHE A 3 16.25 -4.15 -0.35
C PHE A 3 16.16 -3.93 -1.87
N SER A 4 15.44 -4.78 -2.56
CA SER A 4 15.24 -4.68 -4.01
C SER A 4 13.80 -4.97 -4.38
N ILE A 5 13.28 -4.24 -5.36
CA ILE A 5 12.00 -4.51 -6.01
C ILE A 5 12.31 -4.95 -7.43
N LYS A 6 12.15 -6.24 -7.72
CA LYS A 6 12.65 -6.88 -8.94
C LYS A 6 14.16 -6.58 -9.14
N ASN A 7 14.49 -5.92 -10.26
CA ASN A 7 15.86 -5.55 -10.61
C ASN A 7 16.28 -4.17 -10.08
N ASN A 8 15.40 -3.46 -9.38
CA ASN A 8 15.68 -2.14 -8.83
C ASN A 8 16.21 -2.28 -7.39
N GLN A 9 17.48 -2.05 -7.20
CA GLN A 9 18.08 -2.00 -5.87
C GLN A 9 17.78 -0.65 -5.22
N ILE A 10 17.19 -0.67 -4.03
CA ILE A 10 16.79 0.52 -3.27
C ILE A 10 17.78 0.68 -2.11
N ASN A 11 18.84 1.40 -2.31
CA ASN A 11 19.89 1.59 -1.29
C ASN A 11 20.41 3.04 -1.19
N GLY A 12 19.64 3.98 -1.71
CA GLY A 12 19.84 5.40 -1.44
C GLY A 12 20.89 6.12 -2.31
N SER A 13 21.50 5.49 -3.32
CA SER A 13 22.58 6.20 -4.02
C SER A 13 22.23 6.79 -5.39
N ASP A 14 21.53 6.10 -6.29
CA ASP A 14 21.54 6.56 -7.69
C ASP A 14 20.18 6.59 -8.41
N SER A 15 19.15 5.94 -7.87
CA SER A 15 17.81 5.99 -8.49
C SER A 15 16.71 5.96 -7.43
N VAL A 16 15.73 6.83 -7.60
CA VAL A 16 14.50 6.84 -6.79
C VAL A 16 13.49 5.91 -7.45
N TYR A 17 12.90 5.00 -6.67
CA TYR A 17 11.79 4.17 -7.12
C TYR A 17 10.48 4.90 -6.83
N PHE A 18 9.91 5.52 -7.86
CA PHE A 18 8.67 6.27 -7.73
C PHE A 18 7.44 5.36 -7.76
N ILE A 19 6.60 5.48 -6.75
CA ILE A 19 5.33 4.72 -6.62
C ILE A 19 4.16 5.68 -6.76
N GLY A 20 3.39 5.55 -7.84
CA GLY A 20 2.16 6.32 -8.05
C GLY A 20 1.01 5.71 -7.24
N GLU A 21 0.42 6.49 -6.33
CA GLU A 21 -0.74 6.07 -5.54
C GLU A 21 -2.04 6.19 -6.35
N VAL A 22 -2.45 5.12 -7.02
CA VAL A 22 -3.79 5.04 -7.63
C VAL A 22 -4.85 4.95 -6.53
N GLY A 23 -4.54 4.16 -5.50
CA GLY A 23 -5.38 4.02 -4.31
C GLY A 23 -6.80 3.60 -4.66
N ILE A 24 -7.75 4.50 -4.42
CA ILE A 24 -9.17 4.38 -4.78
C ILE A 24 -9.63 5.51 -5.71
N ASN A 25 -8.70 6.30 -6.27
CA ASN A 25 -9.02 7.48 -7.09
C ASN A 25 -9.69 7.11 -8.42
N HIS A 26 -9.65 5.84 -8.79
CA HIS A 26 -10.37 5.28 -9.94
C HIS A 26 -11.91 5.22 -9.73
N ASN A 27 -12.40 5.41 -8.50
CA ASN A 27 -13.84 5.40 -8.19
C ASN A 27 -14.61 4.16 -8.73
N GLY A 28 -13.99 2.98 -8.78
CA GLY A 28 -14.60 1.77 -9.34
C GLY A 28 -14.67 1.75 -10.88
N ASP A 29 -14.05 2.70 -11.55
CA ASP A 29 -13.99 2.80 -13.01
C ASP A 29 -12.64 2.28 -13.53
N LEU A 30 -12.64 1.16 -14.24
CA LEU A 30 -11.45 0.51 -14.78
C LEU A 30 -10.75 1.39 -15.84
N GLU A 31 -11.50 2.10 -16.68
CA GLU A 31 -10.92 2.96 -17.71
C GLU A 31 -10.25 4.19 -17.08
N LEU A 32 -10.81 4.72 -16.00
CA LEU A 32 -10.16 5.76 -15.23
C LEU A 32 -8.87 5.24 -14.56
N ALA A 33 -8.90 4.02 -14.00
CA ALA A 33 -7.69 3.39 -13.46
C ALA A 33 -6.59 3.24 -14.53
N LYS A 34 -6.93 2.75 -15.72
CA LYS A 34 -5.99 2.64 -16.85
C LYS A 34 -5.41 3.99 -17.27
N LYS A 35 -6.23 5.06 -17.27
CA LYS A 35 -5.72 6.42 -17.54
C LYS A 35 -4.71 6.89 -16.50
N ILE A 36 -4.99 6.66 -15.22
CA ILE A 36 -4.06 7.02 -14.12
C ILE A 36 -2.74 6.24 -14.27
N ILE A 37 -2.81 4.94 -14.56
CA ILE A 37 -1.61 4.11 -14.81
C ILE A 37 -0.78 4.67 -15.97
N LEU A 38 -1.44 5.00 -17.10
CA LEU A 38 -0.76 5.54 -18.28
C LEU A 38 -0.06 6.87 -17.98
N GLU A 39 -0.72 7.78 -17.27
CA GLU A 39 -0.13 9.06 -16.92
C GLU A 39 1.01 8.89 -15.90
N ALA A 40 0.90 7.96 -14.95
CA ALA A 40 2.01 7.61 -14.06
C ALA A 40 3.21 7.09 -14.86
N LYS A 41 3.01 6.18 -15.83
CA LYS A 41 4.08 5.70 -16.71
C LYS A 41 4.74 6.82 -17.50
N LYS A 42 3.96 7.71 -18.10
CA LYS A 42 4.48 8.88 -18.85
C LYS A 42 5.27 9.83 -17.96
N ALA A 43 4.87 9.97 -16.69
CA ALA A 43 5.57 10.78 -15.70
C ALA A 43 6.84 10.12 -15.14
N GLY A 44 7.18 8.89 -15.57
CA GLY A 44 8.40 8.19 -15.18
C GLY A 44 8.27 7.42 -13.87
N PHE A 45 7.06 7.12 -13.39
CA PHE A 45 6.87 6.27 -12.22
C PHE A 45 7.33 4.83 -12.50
N SER A 46 7.98 4.24 -11.50
CA SER A 46 8.46 2.85 -11.55
C SER A 46 7.33 1.86 -11.33
N ALA A 47 6.37 2.23 -10.48
CA ALA A 47 5.22 1.40 -10.13
C ALA A 47 3.97 2.23 -9.87
N VAL A 48 2.82 1.56 -9.90
CA VAL A 48 1.55 2.07 -9.37
C VAL A 48 1.05 1.19 -8.24
N LYS A 49 0.42 1.82 -7.24
CA LYS A 49 -0.10 1.11 -6.07
C LYS A 49 -1.60 1.32 -5.91
N PHE A 50 -2.29 0.19 -5.75
CA PHE A 50 -3.71 0.11 -5.44
C PHE A 50 -3.96 -0.17 -3.96
N GLN A 51 -5.21 -0.28 -3.59
CA GLN A 51 -5.66 -0.80 -2.30
C GLN A 51 -6.58 -1.98 -2.57
N LYS A 52 -6.34 -3.10 -1.91
CA LYS A 52 -7.21 -4.28 -2.01
C LYS A 52 -7.79 -4.59 -0.64
N ARG A 53 -9.09 -4.75 -0.60
CA ARG A 53 -9.81 -5.10 0.63
C ARG A 53 -11.01 -5.98 0.34
N ASN A 54 -11.34 -6.83 1.30
CA ASN A 54 -12.67 -7.38 1.41
C ASN A 54 -13.53 -6.36 2.19
N PRO A 55 -14.53 -5.70 1.57
CA PRO A 55 -15.31 -4.66 2.22
C PRO A 55 -15.93 -5.08 3.57
N GLU A 56 -16.41 -6.33 3.66
CA GLU A 56 -17.01 -6.86 4.89
C GLU A 56 -16.00 -7.01 6.02
N LEU A 57 -14.80 -7.52 5.74
CA LEU A 57 -13.78 -7.80 6.75
C LEU A 57 -13.01 -6.54 7.15
N SER A 58 -12.76 -5.65 6.22
CA SER A 58 -11.95 -4.46 6.45
C SER A 58 -12.73 -3.26 7.00
N THR A 59 -14.09 -3.32 6.99
CA THR A 59 -14.94 -2.25 7.49
C THR A 59 -15.40 -2.54 8.92
N PRO A 60 -15.06 -1.67 9.91
CA PRO A 60 -15.56 -1.85 11.26
C PRO A 60 -17.09 -1.89 11.31
N GLU A 61 -17.66 -2.79 12.11
CA GLU A 61 -19.11 -2.98 12.20
C GLU A 61 -19.86 -1.68 12.48
N SER A 62 -19.32 -0.85 13.38
CA SER A 62 -19.89 0.46 13.73
C SER A 62 -19.91 1.49 12.60
N MET A 63 -19.20 1.21 11.50
CA MET A 63 -19.13 2.10 10.34
C MET A 63 -20.00 1.61 9.17
N LYS A 64 -20.30 0.32 9.08
CA LYS A 64 -20.96 -0.28 7.91
C LYS A 64 -22.24 0.44 7.50
N SER A 65 -23.11 0.74 8.45
CA SER A 65 -24.40 1.38 8.22
C SER A 65 -24.38 2.92 8.21
N LYS A 66 -23.21 3.54 8.50
CA LYS A 66 -23.12 5.01 8.50
C LYS A 66 -23.29 5.56 7.10
N LEU A 67 -24.23 6.50 6.95
CA LEU A 67 -24.43 7.22 5.71
C LEU A 67 -23.31 8.19 5.45
N ARG A 68 -22.98 8.37 4.18
CA ARG A 68 -22.03 9.35 3.69
C ARG A 68 -22.42 9.87 2.31
N GLU A 69 -22.10 11.12 2.07
CA GLU A 69 -22.13 11.69 0.72
C GLU A 69 -21.03 11.09 -0.15
N THR A 70 -21.40 10.73 -1.37
CA THR A 70 -20.49 10.18 -2.37
C THR A 70 -20.75 10.82 -3.73
N PRO A 71 -19.86 10.65 -4.73
CA PRO A 71 -20.13 11.12 -6.10
C PRO A 71 -21.41 10.56 -6.73
N TRP A 72 -21.97 9.50 -6.16
CA TRP A 72 -23.20 8.85 -6.64
C TRP A 72 -24.42 9.11 -5.75
N GLY A 73 -24.35 10.09 -4.85
CA GLY A 73 -25.37 10.39 -3.86
C GLY A 73 -25.08 9.77 -2.49
N GLU A 74 -26.03 9.90 -1.58
CA GLU A 74 -25.93 9.34 -0.22
C GLU A 74 -26.07 7.80 -0.28
N MET A 75 -25.15 7.11 0.41
CA MET A 75 -25.17 5.67 0.58
C MET A 75 -24.44 5.28 1.87
N THR A 76 -24.61 4.03 2.32
CA THR A 76 -23.87 3.54 3.48
C THR A 76 -22.38 3.42 3.17
N TYR A 77 -21.57 3.49 4.22
CA TYR A 77 -20.10 3.33 4.07
C TYR A 77 -19.72 1.99 3.44
N LEU A 78 -20.46 0.92 3.78
CA LEU A 78 -20.22 -0.40 3.20
C LEU A 78 -20.58 -0.47 1.71
N GLU A 79 -21.73 0.07 1.31
CA GLU A 79 -22.12 0.17 -0.10
C GLU A 79 -21.08 0.94 -0.91
N TYR A 80 -20.60 2.07 -0.37
CA TYR A 80 -19.50 2.82 -0.97
C TYR A 80 -18.25 1.97 -1.16
N LYS A 81 -17.87 1.17 -0.14
CA LYS A 81 -16.70 0.29 -0.24
C LYS A 81 -16.86 -0.75 -1.35
N TYR A 82 -18.01 -1.38 -1.47
CA TYR A 82 -18.29 -2.31 -2.57
C TYR A 82 -18.25 -1.62 -3.93
N LYS A 83 -18.75 -0.39 -4.02
CA LYS A 83 -18.82 0.34 -5.27
C LYS A 83 -17.46 0.71 -5.86
N ILE A 84 -16.47 0.95 -5.01
CA ILE A 84 -15.10 1.33 -5.42
C ILE A 84 -14.14 0.16 -5.47
N GLU A 85 -14.50 -1.02 -4.92
CA GLU A 85 -13.59 -2.15 -4.86
C GLU A 85 -13.56 -2.91 -6.18
N PHE A 86 -12.36 -3.18 -6.67
CA PHE A 86 -12.17 -4.01 -7.87
C PHE A 86 -12.15 -5.49 -7.52
N GLY A 87 -12.75 -6.30 -8.40
CA GLY A 87 -12.70 -7.75 -8.35
C GLY A 87 -11.62 -8.34 -9.26
N LYS A 88 -11.67 -9.66 -9.41
CA LYS A 88 -10.68 -10.40 -10.21
C LYS A 88 -10.62 -9.92 -11.65
N LYS A 89 -11.76 -9.66 -12.27
CA LYS A 89 -11.85 -9.25 -13.67
C LYS A 89 -11.08 -7.94 -13.93
N GLU A 90 -11.26 -6.95 -13.06
CA GLU A 90 -10.59 -5.66 -13.17
C GLU A 90 -9.09 -5.79 -12.92
N TYR A 91 -8.69 -6.60 -11.93
CA TYR A 91 -7.27 -6.83 -11.66
C TYR A 91 -6.57 -7.67 -12.74
N ASP A 92 -7.25 -8.59 -13.40
CA ASP A 92 -6.72 -9.30 -14.58
C ASP A 92 -6.39 -8.31 -15.71
N GLU A 93 -7.30 -7.35 -15.97
CA GLU A 93 -7.10 -6.29 -16.97
C GLU A 93 -5.99 -5.30 -16.55
N ILE A 94 -5.93 -4.90 -15.28
CA ILE A 94 -4.88 -4.04 -14.73
C ILE A 94 -3.51 -4.73 -14.88
N SER A 95 -3.41 -6.00 -14.51
CA SER A 95 -2.17 -6.76 -14.59
C SER A 95 -1.66 -6.86 -16.03
N LYS A 96 -2.56 -7.16 -16.97
CA LYS A 96 -2.24 -7.19 -18.39
C LYS A 96 -1.78 -5.81 -18.88
N TYR A 97 -2.50 -4.76 -18.56
CA TYR A 97 -2.20 -3.40 -19.00
C TYR A 97 -0.87 -2.88 -18.42
N CYS A 98 -0.61 -3.13 -17.15
CA CYS A 98 0.67 -2.77 -16.53
C CYS A 98 1.85 -3.52 -17.18
N LYS A 99 1.66 -4.78 -17.55
CA LYS A 99 2.66 -5.57 -18.30
C LYS A 99 2.93 -5.00 -19.68
N GLU A 100 1.89 -4.59 -20.41
CA GLU A 100 2.02 -3.95 -21.73
C GLU A 100 2.77 -2.61 -21.66
N LEU A 101 2.56 -1.85 -20.58
CA LEU A 101 3.23 -0.57 -20.34
C LEU A 101 4.61 -0.72 -19.69
N GLU A 102 5.01 -1.92 -19.31
CA GLU A 102 6.24 -2.16 -18.56
C GLU A 102 6.33 -1.29 -17.28
N ILE A 103 5.26 -1.20 -16.53
CA ILE A 103 5.19 -0.56 -15.22
C ILE A 103 4.81 -1.59 -14.16
N ASP A 104 5.48 -1.57 -13.02
CA ASP A 104 5.13 -2.46 -11.91
C ASP A 104 3.79 -2.05 -11.27
N TRP A 105 3.09 -3.03 -10.70
CA TRP A 105 1.93 -2.72 -9.88
C TRP A 105 1.86 -3.65 -8.67
N PHE A 106 1.26 -3.16 -7.60
CA PHE A 106 0.97 -3.90 -6.38
C PHE A 106 -0.16 -3.21 -5.61
N ALA A 107 -0.54 -3.76 -4.47
CA ALA A 107 -1.59 -3.16 -3.65
C ALA A 107 -1.25 -3.23 -2.16
N SER A 108 -1.82 -2.31 -1.37
CA SER A 108 -1.90 -2.48 0.07
C SER A 108 -3.07 -3.42 0.38
N CYS A 109 -2.81 -4.52 1.06
CA CYS A 109 -3.84 -5.46 1.51
C CYS A 109 -4.37 -5.07 2.89
N TRP A 110 -5.68 -5.07 3.06
CA TRP A 110 -6.34 -4.64 4.29
C TRP A 110 -6.85 -5.80 5.16
N ASP A 111 -6.79 -7.02 4.64
CA ASP A 111 -7.24 -8.27 5.25
C ASP A 111 -6.53 -9.46 4.58
N LEU A 112 -6.71 -10.65 5.17
CA LEU A 112 -6.06 -11.87 4.68
C LEU A 112 -6.55 -12.29 3.30
N ASP A 113 -7.86 -12.21 3.03
CA ASP A 113 -8.44 -12.54 1.73
C ASP A 113 -7.81 -11.69 0.62
N SER A 114 -7.56 -10.41 0.93
CA SER A 114 -6.93 -9.47 0.00
C SER A 114 -5.45 -9.78 -0.24
N LEU A 115 -4.74 -10.27 0.78
CA LEU A 115 -3.36 -10.72 0.62
C LEU A 115 -3.30 -11.98 -0.23
N ASP A 116 -4.10 -12.99 0.07
CA ASP A 116 -4.18 -14.23 -0.70
C ASP A 116 -4.57 -13.96 -2.16
N PHE A 117 -5.51 -13.04 -2.37
CA PHE A 117 -5.89 -12.59 -3.70
C PHE A 117 -4.71 -11.97 -4.46
N LEU A 118 -3.97 -11.05 -3.83
CA LEU A 118 -2.86 -10.35 -4.45
C LEU A 118 -1.69 -11.28 -4.78
N LEU A 119 -1.40 -12.26 -3.92
CA LEU A 119 -0.32 -13.23 -4.13
C LEU A 119 -0.48 -14.03 -5.43
N ASN A 120 -1.71 -14.25 -5.92
CA ASN A 120 -1.93 -14.90 -7.22
C ASN A 120 -1.43 -14.11 -8.43
N TYR A 121 -1.10 -12.83 -8.25
CA TYR A 121 -0.54 -11.96 -9.29
C TYR A 121 0.98 -11.78 -9.19
N GLU A 122 1.64 -12.49 -8.29
CA GLU A 122 3.09 -12.43 -8.09
C GLU A 122 3.60 -10.99 -7.94
N PRO A 123 3.07 -10.20 -6.96
CA PRO A 123 3.42 -8.81 -6.82
C PRO A 123 4.92 -8.63 -6.55
N PRO A 124 5.57 -7.59 -7.10
CA PRO A 124 7.01 -7.38 -6.93
C PRO A 124 7.39 -7.00 -5.49
N VAL A 125 6.43 -6.52 -4.73
CA VAL A 125 6.58 -6.07 -3.34
C VAL A 125 5.22 -6.04 -2.66
N LEU A 126 5.18 -6.31 -1.37
CA LEU A 126 3.98 -6.15 -0.55
C LEU A 126 4.00 -4.81 0.20
N LYS A 127 2.82 -4.25 0.44
CA LYS A 127 2.68 -2.97 1.14
C LYS A 127 1.77 -3.08 2.35
N ILE A 128 2.33 -2.74 3.51
CA ILE A 128 1.58 -2.63 4.77
C ILE A 128 1.18 -1.17 4.97
N ALA A 129 -0.12 -0.91 4.97
CA ALA A 129 -0.66 0.41 5.26
C ALA A 129 -0.48 0.75 6.74
N SER A 130 -0.29 2.05 7.07
CA SER A 130 -0.15 2.53 8.45
C SER A 130 -1.26 2.00 9.38
N ALA A 131 -2.51 1.98 8.91
CA ALA A 131 -3.65 1.49 9.69
C ALA A 131 -3.63 -0.03 9.98
N LYS A 132 -2.67 -0.76 9.41
CA LYS A 132 -2.52 -2.22 9.56
C LYS A 132 -1.25 -2.65 10.27
N ILE A 133 -0.44 -1.70 10.72
CA ILE A 133 0.83 -2.00 11.39
C ILE A 133 0.66 -2.76 12.72
N THR A 134 -0.51 -2.65 13.35
CA THR A 134 -0.84 -3.34 14.60
C THR A 134 -1.60 -4.65 14.39
N ASP A 135 -1.92 -5.02 13.15
CA ASP A 135 -2.62 -6.25 12.81
C ASP A 135 -1.62 -7.43 12.72
N LYS A 136 -1.32 -8.03 13.88
CA LYS A 136 -0.31 -9.07 13.99
C LYS A 136 -0.51 -10.22 13.01
N VAL A 137 -1.73 -10.70 12.85
CA VAL A 137 -2.04 -11.84 11.98
C VAL A 137 -1.76 -11.50 10.52
N LEU A 138 -2.13 -10.30 10.11
CA LEU A 138 -1.85 -9.82 8.76
C LEU A 138 -0.34 -9.62 8.54
N LEU A 139 0.40 -9.09 9.53
CA LEU A 139 1.86 -8.95 9.45
C LEU A 139 2.56 -10.30 9.33
N GLU A 140 2.19 -11.28 10.15
CA GLU A 140 2.75 -12.63 10.10
C GLU A 140 2.50 -13.31 8.74
N SER A 141 1.32 -13.09 8.16
CA SER A 141 0.99 -13.58 6.82
C SER A 141 1.81 -12.90 5.72
N HIS A 142 2.03 -11.58 5.82
CA HIS A 142 2.95 -10.88 4.92
C HIS A 142 4.38 -11.44 5.03
N ALA A 143 4.89 -11.61 6.26
CA ALA A 143 6.21 -12.16 6.51
C ALA A 143 6.39 -13.57 5.91
N SER A 144 5.37 -14.42 6.04
CA SER A 144 5.38 -15.80 5.53
C SER A 144 5.46 -15.89 3.99
N SER A 145 5.14 -14.82 3.27
CA SER A 145 5.26 -14.78 1.81
C SER A 145 6.70 -14.83 1.30
N GLY A 146 7.66 -14.40 2.11
CA GLY A 146 9.07 -14.26 1.72
C GLY A 146 9.36 -13.11 0.74
N LEU A 147 8.34 -12.36 0.32
CA LEU A 147 8.48 -11.24 -0.60
C LEU A 147 9.08 -10.00 0.08
N PRO A 148 9.65 -9.05 -0.68
CA PRO A 148 9.99 -7.73 -0.17
C PRO A 148 8.76 -7.01 0.37
N ILE A 149 8.93 -6.24 1.45
CA ILE A 149 7.84 -5.55 2.14
C ILE A 149 8.18 -4.07 2.29
N ILE A 150 7.22 -3.20 2.03
CA ILE A 150 7.25 -1.79 2.38
C ILE A 150 6.25 -1.55 3.51
N MET A 151 6.72 -1.10 4.68
CA MET A 151 5.89 -0.81 5.84
C MET A 151 5.77 0.69 6.07
N SER A 152 4.54 1.21 6.18
CA SER A 152 4.27 2.61 6.58
C SER A 152 4.01 2.71 8.07
N THR A 153 4.51 3.79 8.70
CA THR A 153 4.52 3.97 10.17
C THR A 153 3.57 5.07 10.69
N GLY A 154 2.70 5.61 9.83
CA GLY A 154 1.77 6.67 10.26
C GLY A 154 0.81 6.20 11.36
N MET A 155 0.42 7.13 12.26
CA MET A 155 -0.46 6.88 13.42
C MET A 155 0.09 5.88 14.44
N SER A 156 1.38 5.56 14.41
CA SER A 156 1.97 4.52 15.26
C SER A 156 2.98 5.10 16.23
N THR A 157 3.03 4.52 17.40
CA THR A 157 4.08 4.76 18.38
C THR A 157 5.33 3.97 18.00
N MET A 158 6.49 4.33 18.54
CA MET A 158 7.73 3.57 18.33
C MET A 158 7.59 2.11 18.81
N ASP A 159 6.91 1.86 19.92
CA ASP A 159 6.66 0.52 20.43
C ASP A 159 5.82 -0.35 19.47
N GLU A 160 4.86 0.25 18.76
CA GLU A 160 4.09 -0.46 17.72
C GLU A 160 4.93 -0.72 16.47
N ILE A 161 5.80 0.24 16.09
CA ILE A 161 6.73 0.07 14.97
C ILE A 161 7.74 -1.04 15.27
N ASP A 162 8.32 -1.05 16.47
CA ASP A 162 9.26 -2.10 16.92
C ASP A 162 8.61 -3.49 16.89
N LYS A 163 7.38 -3.61 17.38
CA LYS A 163 6.64 -4.89 17.33
C LYS A 163 6.39 -5.39 15.92
N ALA A 164 6.03 -4.47 15.01
CA ALA A 164 5.85 -4.83 13.61
C ALA A 164 7.19 -5.20 12.94
N TYR A 165 8.24 -4.43 13.23
CA TYR A 165 9.59 -4.71 12.77
C TYR A 165 10.07 -6.11 13.17
N GLU A 166 9.90 -6.49 14.44
CA GLU A 166 10.28 -7.81 14.94
C GLU A 166 9.62 -8.97 14.16
N ILE A 167 8.38 -8.78 13.69
CA ILE A 167 7.68 -9.77 12.86
C ILE A 167 8.27 -9.81 11.44
N LEU A 168 8.64 -8.65 10.89
CA LEU A 168 8.97 -8.49 9.47
C LEU A 168 10.47 -8.52 9.16
N LYS A 169 11.35 -8.38 10.15
CA LYS A 169 12.80 -8.15 9.97
C LYS A 169 13.56 -9.24 9.19
N ASN A 170 12.99 -10.43 9.06
CA ASN A 170 13.59 -11.51 8.28
C ASN A 170 13.26 -11.43 6.77
N ASN A 171 12.36 -10.53 6.36
CA ASN A 171 12.09 -10.21 4.97
C ASN A 171 12.95 -9.02 4.53
N PRO A 172 13.24 -8.86 3.23
CA PRO A 172 13.68 -7.58 2.72
C PRO A 172 12.62 -6.51 3.06
N LEU A 173 12.98 -5.53 3.89
CA LEU A 173 12.04 -4.56 4.47
C LEU A 173 12.51 -3.14 4.23
N ALA A 174 11.62 -2.30 3.70
CA ALA A 174 11.75 -0.84 3.68
C ALA A 174 10.72 -0.21 4.62
N ILE A 175 11.12 0.82 5.35
CA ILE A 175 10.28 1.50 6.32
C ILE A 175 10.00 2.92 5.81
N LEU A 176 8.73 3.32 5.77
CA LEU A 176 8.33 4.66 5.37
C LEU A 176 7.91 5.46 6.59
N HIS A 177 8.56 6.60 6.80
CA HIS A 177 7.98 7.62 7.66
C HIS A 177 6.76 8.22 6.95
N THR A 178 5.62 8.23 7.63
CA THR A 178 4.35 8.75 7.10
C THR A 178 3.60 9.51 8.19
N THR A 179 2.92 10.60 7.79
CA THR A 179 1.98 11.33 8.63
C THR A 179 0.58 11.10 8.09
N SER A 180 -0.37 10.73 8.97
CA SER A 180 -1.71 10.27 8.54
C SER A 180 -2.75 11.38 8.49
N THR A 181 -2.40 12.62 8.84
CA THR A 181 -3.24 13.80 8.60
C THR A 181 -3.36 14.01 7.08
N TYR A 182 -4.56 14.23 6.58
CA TYR A 182 -4.76 14.32 5.14
C TYR A 182 -5.83 15.38 4.77
N PRO A 183 -5.42 16.52 4.17
CA PRO A 183 -4.06 16.91 3.82
C PRO A 183 -3.20 17.17 5.07
N CYS A 184 -1.89 16.90 4.97
CA CYS A 184 -0.94 17.11 6.05
C CYS A 184 -0.32 18.51 5.94
N PRO A 185 -0.48 19.37 6.96
CA PRO A 185 0.20 20.65 7.01
C PRO A 185 1.71 20.45 7.24
N PRO A 186 2.58 21.33 6.67
CA PRO A 186 4.03 21.15 6.73
C PRO A 186 4.59 21.01 8.16
N GLU A 187 4.00 21.69 9.14
CA GLU A 187 4.41 21.66 10.55
C GLU A 187 4.16 20.31 11.24
N GLU A 188 3.29 19.46 10.68
CA GLU A 188 3.01 18.12 11.21
C GLU A 188 3.86 17.01 10.56
N LEU A 189 4.64 17.33 9.52
CA LEU A 189 5.40 16.33 8.76
C LEU A 189 6.46 15.59 9.59
N ASN A 190 7.05 16.26 10.58
CA ASN A 190 8.08 15.67 11.46
C ASN A 190 9.19 14.92 10.71
N LEU A 191 9.79 15.56 9.70
CA LEU A 191 10.75 14.91 8.79
C LEU A 191 12.02 14.39 9.49
N ASN A 192 12.35 14.91 10.68
CA ASN A 192 13.48 14.39 11.49
C ASN A 192 13.29 12.93 11.91
N MET A 193 12.05 12.41 11.87
CA MET A 193 11.80 10.98 12.09
C MET A 193 12.49 10.08 11.06
N ILE A 194 12.79 10.57 9.86
CA ILE A 194 13.54 9.81 8.85
C ILE A 194 14.93 9.49 9.38
N GLU A 195 15.64 10.48 9.96
CA GLU A 195 16.94 10.29 10.58
C GLU A 195 16.85 9.34 11.78
N THR A 196 15.88 9.57 12.67
CA THR A 196 15.64 8.72 13.84
C THR A 196 15.39 7.26 13.45
N LEU A 197 14.55 7.02 12.46
CA LEU A 197 14.29 5.66 11.97
C LEU A 197 15.54 5.03 11.32
N SER A 198 16.34 5.82 10.60
CA SER A 198 17.60 5.35 10.00
C SER A 198 18.63 4.95 11.04
N GLU A 199 18.67 5.65 12.18
CA GLU A 199 19.56 5.30 13.30
C GLU A 199 19.10 4.02 14.03
N ILE A 200 17.77 3.85 14.21
CA ILE A 200 17.18 2.70 14.91
C ILE A 200 17.22 1.44 14.04
N TYR A 201 16.97 1.58 12.73
CA TYR A 201 16.89 0.45 11.77
C TYR A 201 17.96 0.59 10.65
N PRO A 202 19.25 0.59 10.96
CA PRO A 202 20.33 0.92 10.01
C PRO A 202 20.47 -0.06 8.84
N GLU A 203 19.89 -1.24 8.96
CA GLU A 203 19.92 -2.27 7.89
C GLU A 203 18.78 -2.09 6.85
N ASN A 204 17.87 -1.14 7.07
CA ASN A 204 16.67 -0.95 6.29
C ASN A 204 16.68 0.42 5.59
N PRO A 205 16.28 0.50 4.31
CA PRO A 205 16.00 1.80 3.70
C PRO A 205 14.78 2.46 4.38
N ILE A 206 14.93 3.77 4.64
CA ILE A 206 13.86 4.61 5.19
C ILE A 206 13.36 5.55 4.10
#